data_e07602e0c3f1f0e6de4bc039886c6940
#
_entry.id   e07602e0c3f1f0e6de4bc039886c6940
#
_cell.length_a   1.000
_cell.length_b   1.000
_cell.length_c   1.000
_cell.angle_alpha   90.00
_cell.angle_beta   90.00
_cell.angle_gamma   90.00
#
_symmetry.space_group_name_H-M   'P 1'
#
loop_
_entity.id
_entity.type
_entity.pdbx_description
1 polymer ?
#
loop_
_entity_poly.entity_id
_entity_poly.type
_entity_poly.pdbx_seq_one_letter_code
_entity_poly.pdbx_strand_id
1 'polypeptide(L)'
;MKLGKRLTQLVQHVKRDYDHIWDCCCDHGLLGAALLKQHPSSTVHFVDIVPSLIEKVTLDLIRYFPATTDSPRWRTYCLDVRDLPLEANAGSHLVIIAGVGGDLMTEFIAELAKRHPSMPFDLLLCPVHHTYTLREQLIALNAELKSERLVEENQRIYELLHVQILPSSGACSHPLSLVGESLWQVSDTDQSKIAQRYLQQLQQHYQRKAQGGDAGAEQRWQAYQAVEILQSMDSTLELVQ
;
A
#
# COMPACT_ATOMS: atom_id res chain seq x y z
N MET A 1 20.80 -0.50 9.19
CA MET A 1 20.56 0.53 8.16
C MET A 1 19.32 1.33 8.55
N LYS A 2 19.27 2.64 8.33
CA LYS A 2 18.12 3.48 8.70
C LYS A 2 17.11 3.45 7.56
N LEU A 3 15.85 3.07 7.85
CA LEU A 3 14.75 3.15 6.88
C LEU A 3 14.44 4.62 6.54
N GLY A 4 14.11 4.89 5.28
CA GLY A 4 13.49 6.15 4.88
C GLY A 4 12.10 6.33 5.54
N LYS A 5 11.59 7.57 5.51
CA LYS A 5 10.32 7.91 6.17
C LYS A 5 9.15 7.11 5.59
N ARG A 6 9.10 6.93 4.27
CA ARG A 6 8.06 6.16 3.58
C ARG A 6 8.04 4.69 4.02
N LEU A 7 9.18 4.00 4.00
CA LEU A 7 9.26 2.61 4.47
C LEU A 7 8.96 2.49 5.96
N THR A 8 9.40 3.45 6.78
CA THR A 8 9.07 3.49 8.22
C THR A 8 7.55 3.59 8.42
N GLN A 9 6.86 4.41 7.63
CA GLN A 9 5.42 4.54 7.70
C GLN A 9 4.69 3.27 7.22
N LEU A 10 5.20 2.58 6.20
CA LEU A 10 4.65 1.28 5.78
C LEU A 10 4.76 0.25 6.92
N VAL A 11 5.93 0.13 7.55
CA VAL A 11 6.12 -0.78 8.70
C VAL A 11 5.16 -0.44 9.84
N GLN A 12 5.04 0.85 10.20
CA GLN A 12 4.14 1.31 11.27
C GLN A 12 2.65 1.12 10.94
N HIS A 13 2.32 1.01 9.66
CA HIS A 13 0.94 0.80 9.21
C HIS A 13 0.48 -0.64 9.41
N VAL A 14 1.39 -1.60 9.46
CA VAL A 14 1.09 -3.00 9.77
C VAL A 14 0.89 -3.14 11.29
N LYS A 15 -0.36 -2.98 11.75
CA LYS A 15 -0.71 -2.95 13.19
C LYS A 15 -1.13 -4.29 13.75
N ARG A 16 -1.58 -5.20 12.90
CA ARG A 16 -1.97 -6.56 13.29
C ARG A 16 -0.97 -7.58 12.78
N ASP A 17 -0.92 -8.73 13.41
CA ASP A 17 -0.17 -9.87 12.91
C ASP A 17 -0.91 -10.54 11.74
N TYR A 18 -0.12 -10.98 10.77
CA TYR A 18 -0.54 -11.82 9.66
C TYR A 18 0.29 -13.10 9.70
N ASP A 19 -0.28 -14.21 9.27
CA ASP A 19 0.49 -15.45 9.15
C ASP A 19 1.58 -15.29 8.07
N HIS A 20 1.26 -14.57 6.99
CA HIS A 20 2.15 -14.34 5.86
C HIS A 20 2.17 -12.86 5.44
N ILE A 21 3.37 -12.26 5.41
CA ILE A 21 3.62 -10.91 4.89
C ILE A 21 4.49 -11.03 3.65
N TRP A 22 4.02 -10.51 2.52
CA TRP A 22 4.70 -10.54 1.23
C TRP A 22 5.26 -9.15 0.93
N ASP A 23 6.59 -8.98 0.99
CA ASP A 23 7.30 -7.77 0.58
C ASP A 23 7.62 -7.89 -0.92
N CYS A 24 6.74 -7.31 -1.76
CA CYS A 24 6.79 -7.42 -3.21
C CYS A 24 7.54 -6.25 -3.83
N CYS A 25 8.31 -6.53 -4.90
CA CYS A 25 9.30 -5.60 -5.46
C CYS A 25 10.27 -5.15 -4.37
N CYS A 26 10.77 -6.13 -3.61
CA CYS A 26 11.45 -5.90 -2.33
C CYS A 26 12.82 -5.24 -2.45
N ASP A 27 13.40 -5.14 -3.66
CA ASP A 27 14.69 -4.51 -3.94
C ASP A 27 15.78 -5.05 -2.98
N HIS A 28 16.24 -4.25 -2.05
CA HIS A 28 17.22 -4.65 -1.03
C HIS A 28 16.63 -5.30 0.23
N GLY A 29 15.34 -5.62 0.24
CA GLY A 29 14.66 -6.30 1.33
C GLY A 29 14.55 -5.53 2.65
N LEU A 30 14.68 -4.19 2.62
CA LEU A 30 14.74 -3.37 3.83
C LEU A 30 13.41 -3.35 4.58
N LEU A 31 12.31 -3.29 3.85
CA LEU A 31 10.96 -3.29 4.39
C LEU A 31 10.66 -4.62 5.07
N GLY A 32 10.85 -5.73 4.35
CA GLY A 32 10.65 -7.08 4.88
C GLY A 32 11.53 -7.39 6.09
N ALA A 33 12.80 -6.95 6.09
CA ALA A 33 13.69 -7.12 7.24
C ALA A 33 13.23 -6.35 8.48
N ALA A 34 12.60 -5.18 8.32
CA ALA A 34 12.00 -4.43 9.42
C ALA A 34 10.74 -5.14 9.95
N LEU A 35 9.91 -5.66 9.05
CA LEU A 35 8.70 -6.43 9.39
C LEU A 35 9.03 -7.73 10.11
N LEU A 36 10.09 -8.44 9.72
CA LEU A 36 10.60 -9.62 10.46
C LEU A 36 10.91 -9.32 11.92
N LYS A 37 11.40 -8.11 12.22
CA LYS A 37 11.68 -7.70 13.62
C LYS A 37 10.42 -7.32 14.37
N GLN A 38 9.48 -6.66 13.70
CA GLN A 38 8.26 -6.14 14.32
C GLN A 38 7.20 -7.23 14.53
N HIS A 39 7.13 -8.22 13.65
CA HIS A 39 6.10 -9.28 13.64
C HIS A 39 6.75 -10.66 13.83
N PRO A 40 7.09 -11.03 15.08
CA PRO A 40 7.82 -12.28 15.35
C PRO A 40 7.03 -13.56 15.07
N SER A 41 5.70 -13.49 15.01
CA SER A 41 4.79 -14.59 14.67
C SER A 41 4.61 -14.81 13.17
N SER A 42 4.94 -13.81 12.34
CA SER A 42 4.71 -13.84 10.89
C SER A 42 5.85 -14.50 10.13
N THR A 43 5.52 -15.15 9.01
CA THR A 43 6.49 -15.50 7.96
C THR A 43 6.54 -14.37 6.94
N VAL A 44 7.72 -13.81 6.68
CA VAL A 44 7.93 -12.76 5.68
C VAL A 44 8.50 -13.34 4.40
N HIS A 45 7.83 -13.09 3.29
CA HIS A 45 8.20 -13.53 1.95
C HIS A 45 8.76 -12.34 1.16
N PHE A 46 10.02 -12.43 0.74
CA PHE A 46 10.69 -11.42 -0.06
C PHE A 46 10.56 -11.79 -1.53
N VAL A 47 9.96 -10.92 -2.31
CA VAL A 47 9.61 -11.20 -3.71
C VAL A 47 10.18 -10.11 -4.61
N ASP A 48 10.96 -10.52 -5.60
CA ASP A 48 11.42 -9.64 -6.68
C ASP A 48 11.61 -10.45 -7.96
N ILE A 49 11.51 -9.81 -9.12
CA ILE A 49 11.75 -10.47 -10.41
C ILE A 49 13.23 -10.50 -10.78
N VAL A 50 14.07 -9.74 -10.10
CA VAL A 50 15.50 -9.60 -10.40
C VAL A 50 16.32 -10.62 -9.60
N PRO A 51 16.93 -11.65 -10.27
CA PRO A 51 17.63 -12.73 -9.57
C PRO A 51 18.76 -12.25 -8.66
N SER A 52 19.56 -11.26 -9.11
CA SER A 52 20.69 -10.73 -8.33
C SER A 52 20.27 -9.99 -7.06
N LEU A 53 19.08 -9.37 -7.05
CA LEU A 53 18.52 -8.75 -5.84
C LEU A 53 18.11 -9.84 -4.84
N ILE A 54 17.39 -10.86 -5.31
CA ILE A 54 16.95 -11.98 -4.45
C ILE A 54 18.13 -12.74 -3.89
N GLU A 55 19.18 -12.99 -4.68
CA GLU A 55 20.41 -13.63 -4.18
C GLU A 55 21.04 -12.80 -3.05
N LYS A 56 21.18 -11.49 -3.23
CA LYS A 56 21.72 -10.57 -2.22
C LYS A 56 20.86 -10.54 -0.97
N VAL A 57 19.54 -10.41 -1.11
CA VAL A 57 18.59 -10.44 0.01
C VAL A 57 18.72 -11.75 0.78
N THR A 58 18.83 -12.88 0.09
CA THR A 58 18.98 -14.21 0.70
C THR A 58 20.26 -14.29 1.54
N LEU A 59 21.40 -13.81 1.01
CA LEU A 59 22.67 -13.79 1.74
C LEU A 59 22.61 -12.90 2.98
N ASP A 60 21.98 -11.72 2.87
CA ASP A 60 21.78 -10.82 4.01
C ASP A 60 20.86 -11.44 5.06
N LEU A 61 19.78 -12.11 4.66
CA LEU A 61 18.88 -12.80 5.58
C LEU A 61 19.57 -13.97 6.31
N ILE A 62 20.34 -14.79 5.63
CA ILE A 62 21.15 -15.85 6.26
C ILE A 62 22.08 -15.25 7.33
N ARG A 63 22.70 -14.11 7.03
CA ARG A 63 23.65 -13.45 7.92
C ARG A 63 23.01 -12.78 9.13
N TYR A 64 21.90 -12.07 8.94
CA TYR A 64 21.30 -11.21 9.98
C TYR A 64 20.06 -11.78 10.65
N PHE A 65 19.44 -12.79 10.04
CA PHE A 65 18.24 -13.48 10.52
C PHE A 65 18.41 -15.00 10.38
N PRO A 66 19.45 -15.59 10.99
CA PRO A 66 19.69 -17.02 10.89
C PRO A 66 18.48 -17.80 11.40
N ALA A 67 18.17 -18.91 10.76
CA ALA A 67 17.11 -19.80 11.24
C ALA A 67 17.51 -20.36 12.61
N THR A 68 16.68 -20.13 13.61
CA THR A 68 16.86 -20.64 14.98
C THR A 68 16.05 -21.92 15.24
N THR A 69 15.19 -22.30 14.26
CA THR A 69 14.30 -23.45 14.30
C THR A 69 14.30 -24.13 12.93
N ASP A 70 13.68 -25.31 12.83
CA ASP A 70 13.50 -26.05 11.57
C ASP A 70 12.61 -25.31 10.54
N SER A 71 11.93 -24.25 10.96
CA SER A 71 11.07 -23.42 10.11
C SER A 71 11.54 -21.96 10.11
N PRO A 72 12.30 -21.52 9.09
CA PRO A 72 12.72 -20.14 8.97
C PRO A 72 11.50 -19.22 8.81
N ARG A 73 11.49 -18.08 9.54
CA ARG A 73 10.43 -17.07 9.46
C ARG A 73 10.52 -16.19 8.22
N TRP A 74 11.35 -16.54 7.25
CA TRP A 74 11.47 -15.81 5.99
C TRP A 74 11.69 -16.76 4.82
N ARG A 75 11.25 -16.35 3.65
CA ARG A 75 11.48 -17.03 2.38
C ARG A 75 11.77 -16.00 1.30
N THR A 76 12.53 -16.38 0.28
CA THR A 76 12.86 -15.53 -0.86
C THR A 76 12.31 -16.17 -2.14
N TYR A 77 11.75 -15.34 -3.03
CA TYR A 77 11.15 -15.77 -4.28
C TYR A 77 11.64 -14.88 -5.42
N CYS A 78 12.24 -15.48 -6.44
CA CYS A 78 12.52 -14.82 -7.71
C CYS A 78 11.35 -15.11 -8.66
N LEU A 79 10.28 -14.29 -8.58
CA LEU A 79 9.08 -14.46 -9.40
C LEU A 79 8.35 -13.12 -9.60
N ASP A 80 7.44 -13.10 -10.57
CA ASP A 80 6.53 -11.98 -10.77
C ASP A 80 5.46 -11.94 -9.67
N VAL A 81 5.09 -10.73 -9.23
CA VAL A 81 4.02 -10.54 -8.21
C VAL A 81 2.70 -11.20 -8.62
N ARG A 82 2.42 -11.27 -9.93
CA ARG A 82 1.22 -11.94 -10.46
C ARG A 82 1.16 -13.44 -10.18
N ASP A 83 2.31 -14.04 -9.86
CA ASP A 83 2.46 -15.48 -9.64
C ASP A 83 2.58 -15.88 -8.15
N LEU A 84 2.24 -14.96 -7.21
CA LEU A 84 2.31 -15.25 -5.77
C LEU A 84 1.47 -16.48 -5.41
N PRO A 85 2.07 -17.48 -4.72
CA PRO A 85 1.40 -18.72 -4.35
C PRO A 85 0.64 -18.55 -3.01
N LEU A 86 -0.35 -17.65 -2.93
CA LEU A 86 -1.04 -17.35 -1.68
C LEU A 86 -1.74 -18.60 -1.12
N GLU A 87 -2.48 -19.33 -1.95
CA GLU A 87 -3.22 -20.54 -1.53
C GLU A 87 -2.34 -21.71 -1.07
N ALA A 88 -1.05 -21.70 -1.43
CA ALA A 88 -0.10 -22.71 -0.95
C ALA A 88 0.31 -22.51 0.53
N ASN A 89 -0.10 -21.41 1.13
CA ASN A 89 0.23 -21.04 2.50
C ASN A 89 -1.09 -20.75 3.25
N ALA A 90 -1.44 -21.58 4.21
CA ALA A 90 -2.67 -21.38 4.98
C ALA A 90 -2.54 -20.22 5.97
N GLY A 91 -3.60 -19.42 6.12
CA GLY A 91 -3.65 -18.32 7.07
C GLY A 91 -3.99 -16.97 6.43
N SER A 92 -3.76 -15.91 7.16
CA SER A 92 -4.00 -14.53 6.75
C SER A 92 -2.80 -13.95 5.99
N HIS A 93 -3.08 -13.23 4.90
CA HIS A 93 -2.06 -12.68 4.01
C HIS A 93 -2.11 -11.16 3.96
N LEU A 94 -0.94 -10.53 4.05
CA LEU A 94 -0.71 -9.13 3.69
C LEU A 94 0.27 -9.07 2.52
N VAL A 95 -0.15 -8.54 1.39
CA VAL A 95 0.71 -8.29 0.22
C VAL A 95 1.06 -6.81 0.19
N ILE A 96 2.34 -6.48 0.34
CA ILE A 96 2.82 -5.11 0.32
C ILE A 96 3.47 -4.84 -1.04
N ILE A 97 2.98 -3.82 -1.75
CA ILE A 97 3.54 -3.40 -3.03
C ILE A 97 3.89 -1.92 -2.93
N ALA A 98 5.19 -1.60 -2.97
CA ALA A 98 5.67 -0.23 -2.83
C ALA A 98 6.80 0.07 -3.81
N GLY A 99 6.85 1.33 -4.31
CA GLY A 99 7.95 1.78 -5.15
C GLY A 99 7.77 1.56 -6.65
N VAL A 100 6.62 1.03 -7.07
CA VAL A 100 6.23 0.90 -8.48
C VAL A 100 5.04 1.82 -8.80
N GLY A 101 4.75 2.05 -10.09
CA GLY A 101 3.63 2.88 -10.53
C GLY A 101 2.27 2.22 -10.35
N GLY A 102 1.22 3.02 -10.24
CA GLY A 102 -0.16 2.55 -10.09
C GLY A 102 -0.63 1.66 -11.24
N ASP A 103 -0.20 1.93 -12.47
CA ASP A 103 -0.57 1.10 -13.63
C ASP A 103 -0.08 -0.34 -13.47
N LEU A 104 1.19 -0.52 -13.11
CA LEU A 104 1.77 -1.85 -12.87
C LEU A 104 1.13 -2.52 -11.64
N MET A 105 0.85 -1.77 -10.58
CA MET A 105 0.11 -2.29 -9.43
C MET A 105 -1.28 -2.79 -9.83
N THR A 106 -1.96 -2.06 -10.70
CA THR A 106 -3.28 -2.44 -11.25
C THR A 106 -3.24 -3.82 -11.91
N GLU A 107 -2.21 -4.08 -12.74
CA GLU A 107 -2.01 -5.38 -13.39
C GLU A 107 -1.75 -6.49 -12.36
N PHE A 108 -0.87 -6.24 -11.39
CA PHE A 108 -0.57 -7.21 -10.32
C PHE A 108 -1.81 -7.60 -9.54
N ILE A 109 -2.57 -6.61 -9.08
CA ILE A 109 -3.75 -6.82 -8.22
C ILE A 109 -4.86 -7.52 -9.01
N ALA A 110 -5.09 -7.14 -10.27
CA ALA A 110 -6.09 -7.79 -11.12
C ALA A 110 -5.81 -9.28 -11.30
N GLU A 111 -4.55 -9.65 -11.57
CA GLU A 111 -4.18 -11.05 -11.75
C GLU A 111 -4.21 -11.83 -10.42
N LEU A 112 -3.77 -11.24 -9.29
CA LEU A 112 -3.87 -11.86 -7.97
C LEU A 112 -5.33 -12.13 -7.59
N ALA A 113 -6.23 -11.16 -7.75
CA ALA A 113 -7.64 -11.33 -7.45
C ALA A 113 -8.29 -12.43 -8.32
N LYS A 114 -7.90 -12.50 -9.60
CA LYS A 114 -8.37 -13.53 -10.53
C LYS A 114 -7.87 -14.93 -10.17
N ARG A 115 -6.61 -15.06 -9.68
CA ARG A 115 -6.02 -16.34 -9.30
C ARG A 115 -6.51 -16.85 -7.96
N HIS A 116 -6.92 -15.95 -7.06
CA HIS A 116 -7.34 -16.27 -5.70
C HIS A 116 -8.78 -15.81 -5.41
N PRO A 117 -9.78 -16.24 -6.20
CA PRO A 117 -11.14 -15.69 -6.14
C PRO A 117 -11.91 -16.06 -4.87
N SER A 118 -11.46 -17.06 -4.14
CA SER A 118 -12.17 -17.63 -2.97
C SER A 118 -11.55 -17.22 -1.63
N MET A 119 -10.38 -16.57 -1.63
CA MET A 119 -9.72 -16.18 -0.39
C MET A 119 -9.59 -14.66 -0.25
N PRO A 120 -9.87 -14.12 0.94
CA PRO A 120 -9.56 -12.73 1.20
C PRO A 120 -8.04 -12.56 1.45
N PHE A 121 -7.48 -11.43 1.00
CA PHE A 121 -6.13 -11.01 1.36
C PHE A 121 -6.05 -9.50 1.45
N ASP A 122 -5.19 -9.01 2.33
CA ASP A 122 -4.96 -7.59 2.51
C ASP A 122 -3.84 -7.10 1.58
N LEU A 123 -3.99 -5.87 1.10
CA LEU A 123 -3.00 -5.16 0.30
C LEU A 123 -2.58 -3.90 1.05
N LEU A 124 -1.27 -3.67 1.17
CA LEU A 124 -0.71 -2.39 1.60
C LEU A 124 0.07 -1.79 0.42
N LEU A 125 -0.48 -0.75 -0.18
CA LEU A 125 -0.04 -0.19 -1.44
C LEU A 125 0.57 1.19 -1.25
N CYS A 126 1.70 1.45 -1.92
CA CYS A 126 2.32 2.77 -1.95
C CYS A 126 2.81 3.08 -3.38
N PRO A 127 1.90 3.49 -4.29
CA PRO A 127 2.25 3.83 -5.67
C PRO A 127 3.12 5.07 -5.74
N VAL A 128 4.04 5.12 -6.71
CA VAL A 128 4.88 6.31 -6.94
C VAL A 128 4.20 7.35 -7.85
N HIS A 129 3.18 6.95 -8.60
CA HIS A 129 2.31 7.77 -9.46
C HIS A 129 1.06 6.98 -9.88
N HIS A 130 0.12 7.61 -10.60
CA HIS A 130 -1.10 7.03 -11.16
C HIS A 130 -2.04 6.39 -10.12
N THR A 131 -2.15 7.03 -8.96
CA THR A 131 -2.97 6.54 -7.84
C THR A 131 -4.46 6.51 -8.19
N TYR A 132 -4.94 7.46 -9.00
CA TYR A 132 -6.33 7.48 -9.42
C TYR A 132 -6.71 6.21 -10.22
N THR A 133 -5.88 5.79 -11.17
CA THR A 133 -6.08 4.56 -11.95
C THR A 133 -6.07 3.32 -11.06
N LEU A 134 -5.16 3.29 -10.07
CA LEU A 134 -5.13 2.22 -9.08
C LEU A 134 -6.44 2.16 -8.26
N ARG A 135 -6.98 3.31 -7.84
CA ARG A 135 -8.26 3.38 -7.12
C ARG A 135 -9.43 2.93 -7.98
N GLU A 136 -9.46 3.31 -9.26
CA GLU A 136 -10.46 2.82 -10.23
C GLU A 136 -10.48 1.29 -10.27
N GLN A 137 -9.32 0.65 -10.35
CA GLN A 137 -9.20 -0.81 -10.35
C GLN A 137 -9.63 -1.45 -9.04
N LEU A 138 -9.23 -0.90 -7.89
CA LEU A 138 -9.60 -1.40 -6.58
C LEU A 138 -11.13 -1.34 -6.37
N ILE A 139 -11.77 -0.27 -6.83
CA ILE A 139 -13.23 -0.13 -6.83
C ILE A 139 -13.89 -1.18 -7.73
N ALA A 140 -13.35 -1.39 -8.94
CA ALA A 140 -13.86 -2.40 -9.87
C ALA A 140 -13.75 -3.83 -9.31
N LEU A 141 -12.76 -4.09 -8.47
CA LEU A 141 -12.56 -5.35 -7.75
C LEU A 141 -13.38 -5.45 -6.45
N ASN A 142 -14.22 -4.46 -6.15
CA ASN A 142 -15.01 -4.39 -4.92
C ASN A 142 -14.14 -4.50 -3.66
N ALA A 143 -12.93 -3.92 -3.70
CA ALA A 143 -12.01 -3.93 -2.56
C ALA A 143 -12.57 -3.09 -1.40
N GLU A 144 -12.33 -3.55 -0.17
CA GLU A 144 -12.73 -2.85 1.03
C GLU A 144 -11.60 -1.98 1.58
N LEU A 145 -11.86 -0.69 1.79
CA LEU A 145 -10.90 0.22 2.40
C LEU A 145 -10.75 -0.11 3.91
N LYS A 146 -9.52 -0.34 4.35
CA LYS A 146 -9.18 -0.49 5.78
C LYS A 146 -8.64 0.83 6.35
N SER A 147 -7.75 1.49 5.61
CA SER A 147 -7.25 2.82 5.96
C SER A 147 -6.44 3.41 4.80
N GLU A 148 -6.29 4.72 4.81
CA GLU A 148 -5.45 5.44 3.86
C GLU A 148 -4.80 6.64 4.55
N ARG A 149 -3.63 7.06 4.05
CA ARG A 149 -2.93 8.24 4.56
C ARG A 149 -1.92 8.80 3.59
N LEU A 150 -1.53 10.06 3.80
CA LEU A 150 -0.44 10.71 3.08
C LEU A 150 0.89 10.58 3.82
N VAL A 151 1.96 10.35 3.07
CA VAL A 151 3.33 10.32 3.59
C VAL A 151 4.22 11.20 2.71
N GLU A 152 4.93 12.12 3.34
CA GLU A 152 5.92 12.94 2.64
C GLU A 152 7.33 12.43 2.89
N GLU A 153 8.08 12.21 1.81
CA GLU A 153 9.51 11.89 1.82
C GLU A 153 10.21 12.59 0.68
N ASN A 154 11.32 13.29 0.97
CA ASN A 154 12.14 13.98 -0.04
C ASN A 154 11.30 14.90 -0.97
N GLN A 155 10.40 15.70 -0.40
CA GLN A 155 9.49 16.62 -1.10
C GLN A 155 8.47 15.94 -2.04
N ARG A 156 8.38 14.62 -2.01
CA ARG A 156 7.33 13.87 -2.70
C ARG A 156 6.29 13.40 -1.70
N ILE A 157 5.03 13.46 -2.10
CA ILE A 157 3.92 13.00 -1.29
C ILE A 157 3.37 11.73 -1.93
N TYR A 158 3.18 10.70 -1.11
CA TYR A 158 2.71 9.39 -1.50
C TYR A 158 1.43 9.06 -0.75
N GLU A 159 0.53 8.33 -1.39
CA GLU A 159 -0.59 7.68 -0.70
C GLU A 159 -0.14 6.30 -0.20
N LEU A 160 -0.48 5.99 1.04
CA LEU A 160 -0.52 4.64 1.57
C LEU A 160 -1.97 4.20 1.60
N LEU A 161 -2.26 3.09 0.94
CA LEU A 161 -3.59 2.48 0.84
C LEU A 161 -3.54 1.10 1.46
N HIS A 162 -4.32 0.87 2.50
CA HIS A 162 -4.54 -0.46 3.07
C HIS A 162 -5.96 -0.88 2.70
N VAL A 163 -6.07 -1.91 1.90
CA VAL A 163 -7.35 -2.43 1.41
C VAL A 163 -7.39 -3.95 1.56
N GLN A 164 -8.57 -4.52 1.54
CA GLN A 164 -8.78 -5.96 1.48
C GLN A 164 -9.46 -6.33 0.18
N ILE A 165 -8.88 -7.28 -0.54
CA ILE A 165 -9.57 -7.97 -1.62
C ILE A 165 -10.50 -9.01 -0.99
N LEU A 166 -11.77 -8.88 -1.28
CA LEU A 166 -12.81 -9.78 -0.76
C LEU A 166 -12.98 -10.98 -1.69
N PRO A 167 -13.42 -12.14 -1.16
CA PRO A 167 -13.88 -13.24 -2.01
C PRO A 167 -14.97 -12.76 -2.96
N SER A 168 -15.15 -13.44 -4.10
CA SER A 168 -16.17 -13.07 -5.10
C SER A 168 -17.62 -13.00 -4.56
N SER A 169 -17.89 -13.65 -3.44
CA SER A 169 -19.17 -13.59 -2.72
C SER A 169 -19.23 -12.58 -1.59
N GLY A 170 -18.13 -11.85 -1.34
CA GLY A 170 -18.02 -10.90 -0.23
C GLY A 170 -18.74 -9.58 -0.51
N ALA A 171 -19.36 -9.01 0.53
CA ALA A 171 -19.96 -7.67 0.46
C ALA A 171 -18.97 -6.63 1.02
N CYS A 172 -18.73 -5.57 0.26
CA CYS A 172 -17.89 -4.46 0.69
C CYS A 172 -18.68 -3.56 1.65
N SER A 173 -18.16 -3.36 2.86
CA SER A 173 -18.77 -2.47 3.88
C SER A 173 -18.23 -1.06 3.80
N HIS A 174 -16.99 -0.89 3.37
CA HIS A 174 -16.31 0.40 3.29
C HIS A 174 -15.68 0.56 1.89
N PRO A 175 -16.45 1.06 0.92
CA PRO A 175 -15.96 1.25 -0.45
C PRO A 175 -14.89 2.34 -0.51
N LEU A 176 -13.96 2.21 -1.46
CA LEU A 176 -12.97 3.26 -1.73
C LEU A 176 -13.61 4.45 -2.45
N SER A 177 -13.08 5.65 -2.19
CA SER A 177 -13.28 6.83 -3.02
C SER A 177 -12.19 6.93 -4.11
N LEU A 178 -12.56 7.42 -5.29
CA LEU A 178 -11.63 7.67 -6.40
C LEU A 178 -10.54 8.70 -6.05
N VAL A 179 -10.89 9.65 -5.20
CA VAL A 179 -10.00 10.76 -4.81
C VAL A 179 -9.45 10.61 -3.38
N GLY A 180 -9.85 9.55 -2.67
CA GLY A 180 -9.59 9.39 -1.23
C GLY A 180 -10.64 10.14 -0.40
N GLU A 181 -10.82 9.70 0.83
CA GLU A 181 -11.76 10.30 1.77
C GLU A 181 -11.06 10.67 3.07
N SER A 182 -10.48 9.71 3.75
CA SER A 182 -9.75 9.94 5.00
C SER A 182 -8.41 10.66 4.81
N LEU A 183 -7.89 10.73 3.60
CA LEU A 183 -6.71 11.55 3.27
C LEU A 183 -6.90 13.04 3.57
N TRP A 184 -8.15 13.51 3.48
CA TRP A 184 -8.54 14.92 3.60
C TRP A 184 -9.08 15.27 4.98
N GLN A 185 -9.20 14.28 5.86
CA GLN A 185 -9.55 14.47 7.27
C GLN A 185 -8.26 14.58 8.09
N VAL A 186 -7.87 15.80 8.43
CA VAL A 186 -6.56 16.07 9.04
C VAL A 186 -6.71 16.48 10.51
N SER A 187 -5.89 15.90 11.38
CA SER A 187 -5.91 16.14 12.84
C SER A 187 -4.88 17.15 13.31
N ASP A 188 -3.84 17.40 12.51
CA ASP A 188 -2.77 18.33 12.87
C ASP A 188 -2.38 19.26 11.72
N THR A 189 -1.67 20.34 12.07
CA THR A 189 -1.26 21.39 11.13
C THR A 189 -0.30 20.89 10.06
N ASP A 190 0.58 19.93 10.37
CA ASP A 190 1.57 19.45 9.40
C ASP A 190 0.91 18.51 8.39
N GLN A 191 0.00 17.63 8.83
CA GLN A 191 -0.83 16.84 7.92
C GLN A 191 -1.72 17.73 7.04
N SER A 192 -2.28 18.82 7.59
CA SER A 192 -3.05 19.79 6.81
C SER A 192 -2.22 20.40 5.67
N LYS A 193 -1.00 20.83 5.96
CA LYS A 193 -0.09 21.37 4.92
C LYS A 193 0.27 20.34 3.86
N ILE A 194 0.49 19.07 4.25
CA ILE A 194 0.78 17.99 3.31
C ILE A 194 -0.44 17.74 2.41
N ALA A 195 -1.64 17.65 2.99
CA ALA A 195 -2.89 17.44 2.25
C ALA A 195 -3.16 18.58 1.26
N GLN A 196 -3.01 19.84 1.68
CA GLN A 196 -3.20 21.02 0.83
C GLN A 196 -2.23 20.99 -0.38
N ARG A 197 -0.94 20.74 -0.14
CA ARG A 197 0.05 20.67 -1.21
C ARG A 197 -0.24 19.49 -2.17
N TYR A 198 -0.63 18.35 -1.64
CA TYR A 198 -0.95 17.19 -2.45
C TYR A 198 -2.17 17.43 -3.32
N LEU A 199 -3.26 17.96 -2.76
CA LEU A 199 -4.45 18.31 -3.52
C LEU A 199 -4.15 19.32 -4.63
N GLN A 200 -3.38 20.37 -4.31
CA GLN A 200 -2.97 21.36 -5.31
C GLN A 200 -2.14 20.75 -6.45
N GLN A 201 -1.21 19.83 -6.13
CA GLN A 201 -0.41 19.12 -7.14
C GLN A 201 -1.27 18.27 -8.06
N LEU A 202 -2.26 17.54 -7.51
CA LEU A 202 -3.20 16.72 -8.30
C LEU A 202 -4.10 17.57 -9.19
N GLN A 203 -4.67 18.64 -8.66
CA GLN A 203 -5.50 19.57 -9.42
C GLN A 203 -4.73 20.19 -10.59
N GLN A 204 -3.52 20.69 -10.36
CA GLN A 204 -2.66 21.25 -11.40
C GLN A 204 -2.23 20.20 -12.43
N HIS A 205 -1.97 18.96 -11.98
CA HIS A 205 -1.58 17.87 -12.87
C HIS A 205 -2.72 17.54 -13.84
N TYR A 206 -3.93 17.28 -13.34
CA TYR A 206 -5.06 16.89 -14.16
C TYR A 206 -5.61 18.06 -14.99
N GLN A 207 -5.54 19.29 -14.50
CA GLN A 207 -5.87 20.47 -15.31
C GLN A 207 -5.00 20.59 -16.55
N ARG A 208 -3.67 20.44 -16.39
CA ARG A 208 -2.74 20.46 -17.53
C ARG A 208 -3.00 19.32 -18.51
N LYS A 209 -3.30 18.13 -18.03
CA LYS A 209 -3.64 16.98 -18.86
C LYS A 209 -4.94 17.19 -19.64
N ALA A 210 -5.97 17.75 -19.00
CA ALA A 210 -7.24 18.08 -19.64
C ALA A 210 -7.04 19.12 -20.76
N GLN A 211 -6.25 20.17 -20.50
CA GLN A 211 -5.87 21.16 -21.51
C GLN A 211 -5.07 20.55 -22.68
N GLY A 212 -4.30 19.50 -22.41
CA GLY A 212 -3.55 18.73 -23.41
C GLY A 212 -4.38 17.71 -24.20
N GLY A 213 -5.69 17.59 -23.93
CA GLY A 213 -6.59 16.68 -24.63
C GLY A 213 -6.56 15.23 -24.15
N ASP A 214 -6.04 14.96 -22.93
CA ASP A 214 -6.05 13.62 -22.33
C ASP A 214 -7.51 13.22 -21.99
N ALA A 215 -7.97 12.11 -22.57
CA ALA A 215 -9.30 11.59 -22.32
C ALA A 215 -9.46 11.16 -20.86
N GLY A 216 -10.48 11.66 -20.17
CA GLY A 216 -10.77 11.40 -18.75
C GLY A 216 -10.03 12.31 -17.76
N ALA A 217 -9.04 13.10 -18.20
CA ALA A 217 -8.36 14.04 -17.30
C ALA A 217 -9.29 15.15 -16.77
N GLU A 218 -10.26 15.59 -17.59
CA GLU A 218 -11.27 16.56 -17.18
C GLU A 218 -12.11 16.03 -16.01
N GLN A 219 -12.60 14.79 -16.11
CA GLN A 219 -13.38 14.15 -15.04
C GLN A 219 -12.57 14.02 -13.74
N ARG A 220 -11.28 13.61 -13.88
CA ARG A 220 -10.37 13.49 -12.72
C ARG A 220 -10.09 14.84 -12.09
N TRP A 221 -9.89 15.88 -12.91
CA TRP A 221 -9.71 17.23 -12.41
C TRP A 221 -10.93 17.71 -11.64
N GLN A 222 -12.15 17.57 -12.18
CA GLN A 222 -13.39 17.93 -11.51
C GLN A 222 -13.58 17.17 -10.20
N ALA A 223 -13.24 15.87 -10.17
CA ALA A 223 -13.29 15.08 -8.95
C ALA A 223 -12.39 15.64 -7.84
N TYR A 224 -11.14 16.03 -8.17
CA TYR A 224 -10.24 16.67 -7.19
C TYR A 224 -10.61 18.12 -6.87
N GLN A 225 -11.32 18.84 -7.74
CA GLN A 225 -11.86 20.18 -7.43
C GLN A 225 -12.96 20.14 -6.36
N ALA A 226 -13.71 19.05 -6.28
CA ALA A 226 -14.77 18.85 -5.31
C ALA A 226 -14.26 18.41 -3.92
N VAL A 227 -12.96 18.16 -3.77
CA VAL A 227 -12.37 17.72 -2.50
C VAL A 227 -12.25 18.90 -1.53
N GLU A 228 -12.77 18.71 -0.32
CA GLU A 228 -12.61 19.63 0.80
C GLU A 228 -11.69 19.01 1.88
N ILE A 229 -10.77 19.81 2.41
CA ILE A 229 -9.91 19.39 3.53
C ILE A 229 -10.58 19.78 4.83
N LEU A 230 -10.96 18.77 5.61
CA LEU A 230 -11.67 18.94 6.87
C LEU A 230 -10.70 18.79 8.05
N GLN A 231 -10.73 19.73 8.99
CA GLN A 231 -10.04 19.55 10.26
C GLN A 231 -10.93 18.70 11.18
N SER A 232 -10.44 17.51 11.57
CA SER A 232 -11.08 16.76 12.65
C SER A 232 -10.91 17.55 13.95
N MET A 233 -12.01 17.98 14.55
CA MET A 233 -11.97 18.53 15.91
C MET A 233 -11.50 17.41 16.85
N ASP A 234 -10.36 17.62 17.51
CA ASP A 234 -9.92 16.77 18.61
C ASP A 234 -11.04 16.77 19.68
N SER A 235 -11.62 15.58 19.92
CA SER A 235 -12.60 15.35 21.00
C SER A 235 -11.93 15.30 22.38
N THR A 236 -10.94 16.14 22.63
CA THR A 236 -10.21 16.23 23.92
C THR A 236 -10.62 17.43 24.77
N LEU A 237 -11.83 17.96 24.62
CA LEU A 237 -12.35 19.03 25.47
C LEU A 237 -13.72 18.67 26.10
N GLU A 238 -13.86 17.46 26.66
CA GLU A 238 -14.96 17.18 27.59
C GLU A 238 -14.49 16.19 28.66
N LEU A 239 -13.69 16.66 29.61
CA LEU A 239 -13.56 16.09 30.96
C LEU A 239 -12.89 17.12 31.88
N VAL A 240 -13.54 18.28 32.02
CA VAL A 240 -13.37 19.17 33.19
C VAL A 240 -14.75 19.68 33.58
N GLN A 241 -15.46 18.94 34.37
CA GLN A 241 -16.41 19.43 35.38
C GLN A 241 -16.43 18.46 36.55
#